data_5f006b83103eeee3799d4562f8f2b01d
#
_entry.id   5f006b83103eeee3799d4562f8f2b01d
#
_cell.length_a   1.000
_cell.length_b   1.000
_cell.length_c   1.000
_cell.angle_alpha   90.00
_cell.angle_beta   90.00
_cell.angle_gamma   90.00
#
_symmetry.space_group_name_H-M   'P 1'
#
loop_
_entity.id
_entity.type
_entity.pdbx_description
1 polymer ?
#
loop_
_entity_poly.entity_id
_entity_poly.type
_entity_poly.pdbx_seq_one_letter_code
_entity_poly.pdbx_strand_id
1 'polypeptide(L)'
;MAKILVADDSLAELQIIQQTLQPTGHSIVTVMDGEAAEAKAKTEKFDLIILDVIMPKKNGFQVCREIKTYDQTKNIPVIMVTSKDQESDKFWGMKQGADEYLTKPFKPEDLLKTVKKYI
;
A
#
# COMPACT_ATOMS: atom_id res chain seq x y z
N MET A 1 -9.28 -11.01 -12.00
CA MET A 1 -9.24 -9.60 -11.63
C MET A 1 -8.96 -9.46 -10.13
N ALA A 2 -8.03 -8.63 -9.78
CA ALA A 2 -7.63 -8.50 -8.39
C ALA A 2 -8.30 -7.31 -7.71
N LYS A 3 -8.27 -7.30 -6.38
CA LYS A 3 -8.80 -6.21 -5.56
C LYS A 3 -7.65 -5.61 -4.75
N ILE A 4 -7.45 -4.31 -4.89
CA ILE A 4 -6.32 -3.58 -4.30
C ILE A 4 -6.84 -2.56 -3.30
N LEU A 5 -6.26 -2.57 -2.09
CA LEU A 5 -6.50 -1.52 -1.09
C LEU A 5 -5.37 -0.49 -1.20
N VAL A 6 -5.72 0.78 -1.31
CA VAL A 6 -4.75 1.87 -1.37
C VAL A 6 -5.02 2.84 -0.22
N ALA A 7 -4.03 3.09 0.61
CA ALA A 7 -4.13 3.99 1.75
C ALA A 7 -3.15 5.14 1.61
N ASP A 8 -3.67 6.37 1.60
CA ASP A 8 -2.89 7.60 1.50
C ASP A 8 -3.78 8.74 1.99
N ASP A 9 -3.23 9.66 2.76
CA ASP A 9 -4.03 10.78 3.28
C ASP A 9 -4.18 11.94 2.29
N SER A 10 -3.53 11.86 1.14
CA SER A 10 -3.64 12.86 0.07
C SER A 10 -4.59 12.39 -1.01
N LEU A 11 -5.69 13.12 -1.20
CA LEU A 11 -6.64 12.80 -2.27
C LEU A 11 -5.97 12.86 -3.64
N ALA A 12 -5.08 13.82 -3.85
CA ALA A 12 -4.35 13.96 -5.11
C ALA A 12 -3.48 12.73 -5.39
N GLU A 13 -2.79 12.23 -4.36
CA GLU A 13 -1.94 11.05 -4.52
C GLU A 13 -2.78 9.79 -4.77
N LEU A 14 -3.92 9.65 -4.11
CA LEU A 14 -4.85 8.55 -4.37
C LEU A 14 -5.31 8.56 -5.82
N GLN A 15 -5.63 9.74 -6.35
CA GLN A 15 -6.05 9.87 -7.75
C GLN A 15 -4.94 9.47 -8.71
N ILE A 16 -3.70 9.85 -8.44
CA ILE A 16 -2.55 9.48 -9.26
C ILE A 16 -2.40 7.95 -9.29
N ILE A 17 -2.48 7.31 -8.14
CA ILE A 17 -2.35 5.85 -8.05
C ILE A 17 -3.51 5.17 -8.77
N GLN A 18 -4.75 5.64 -8.56
CA GLN A 18 -5.92 5.07 -9.23
C GLN A 18 -5.81 5.20 -10.76
N GLN A 19 -5.42 6.37 -11.25
CA GLN A 19 -5.25 6.59 -12.69
C GLN A 19 -4.16 5.70 -13.28
N THR A 20 -3.06 5.55 -12.55
CA THR A 20 -1.96 4.69 -12.97
C THR A 20 -2.39 3.24 -13.10
N LEU A 21 -3.22 2.77 -12.17
CA LEU A 21 -3.64 1.36 -12.13
C LEU A 21 -4.91 1.08 -12.95
N GLN A 22 -5.61 2.12 -13.40
CA GLN A 22 -6.86 1.94 -14.13
C GLN A 22 -6.74 1.01 -15.33
N PRO A 23 -5.69 1.09 -16.16
CA PRO A 23 -5.57 0.19 -17.32
C PRO A 23 -5.47 -1.29 -16.97
N THR A 24 -5.14 -1.63 -15.73
CA THR A 24 -5.04 -3.03 -15.33
C THR A 24 -6.40 -3.71 -15.19
N GLY A 25 -7.47 -2.93 -15.00
CA GLY A 25 -8.80 -3.46 -14.77
C GLY A 25 -9.03 -3.98 -13.36
N HIS A 26 -8.05 -3.87 -12.45
CA HIS A 26 -8.23 -4.30 -11.06
C HIS A 26 -9.17 -3.35 -10.31
N SER A 27 -9.89 -3.90 -9.35
CA SER A 27 -10.77 -3.13 -8.47
C SER A 27 -9.94 -2.44 -7.40
N ILE A 28 -10.18 -1.14 -7.17
CA ILE A 28 -9.39 -0.35 -6.22
C ILE A 28 -10.32 0.24 -5.16
N VAL A 29 -9.95 0.02 -3.89
CA VAL A 29 -10.63 0.60 -2.73
C VAL A 29 -9.63 1.53 -2.07
N THR A 30 -10.03 2.77 -1.78
CA THR A 30 -9.15 3.76 -1.17
C THR A 30 -9.59 4.11 0.23
N VAL A 31 -8.62 4.36 1.10
CA VAL A 31 -8.82 4.88 2.47
C VAL A 31 -7.79 5.97 2.73
N MET A 32 -8.02 6.81 3.73
CA MET A 32 -7.20 8.01 3.93
C MET A 32 -6.50 8.07 5.29
N ASP A 33 -6.56 7.02 6.08
CA ASP A 33 -5.82 6.95 7.34
C ASP A 33 -5.50 5.49 7.69
N GLY A 34 -4.58 5.33 8.65
CA GLY A 34 -4.09 3.99 8.99
C GLY A 34 -5.10 3.11 9.71
N GLU A 35 -5.96 3.68 10.53
CA GLU A 35 -7.02 2.90 11.20
C GLU A 35 -8.02 2.37 10.19
N ALA A 36 -8.42 3.21 9.23
CA ALA A 36 -9.32 2.80 8.16
C ALA A 36 -8.69 1.70 7.30
N ALA A 37 -7.39 1.82 7.01
CA ALA A 37 -6.67 0.81 6.23
C ALA A 37 -6.68 -0.53 6.95
N GLU A 38 -6.36 -0.54 8.23
CA GLU A 38 -6.34 -1.76 9.03
C GLU A 38 -7.73 -2.40 9.12
N ALA A 39 -8.75 -1.59 9.42
CA ALA A 39 -10.11 -2.09 9.52
C ALA A 39 -10.59 -2.69 8.20
N LYS A 40 -10.32 -2.00 7.09
CA LYS A 40 -10.73 -2.47 5.78
C LYS A 40 -10.04 -3.79 5.42
N ALA A 41 -8.73 -3.88 5.68
CA ALA A 41 -7.96 -5.08 5.39
C ALA A 41 -8.48 -6.30 6.15
N LYS A 42 -8.99 -6.09 7.36
CA LYS A 42 -9.51 -7.16 8.21
C LYS A 42 -10.94 -7.57 7.89
N THR A 43 -11.70 -6.72 7.20
CA THR A 43 -13.13 -6.97 6.93
C THR A 43 -13.43 -7.34 5.50
N GLU A 44 -12.51 -7.07 4.58
CA GLU A 44 -12.65 -7.44 3.17
C GLU A 44 -11.41 -8.16 2.70
N LYS A 45 -11.54 -8.99 1.66
CA LYS A 45 -10.39 -9.69 1.09
C LYS A 45 -9.73 -8.83 0.02
N PHE A 46 -8.43 -8.65 0.14
CA PHE A 46 -7.63 -7.95 -0.86
C PHE A 46 -6.50 -8.85 -1.37
N ASP A 47 -6.12 -8.62 -2.61
CA ASP A 47 -5.01 -9.35 -3.24
C ASP A 47 -3.70 -8.58 -3.11
N LEU A 48 -3.78 -7.28 -2.84
CA LEU A 48 -2.62 -6.40 -2.71
C LEU A 48 -3.01 -5.20 -1.88
N ILE A 49 -2.07 -4.72 -1.07
CA ILE A 49 -2.27 -3.50 -0.27
C ILE A 49 -1.13 -2.53 -0.56
N ILE A 50 -1.47 -1.29 -0.90
CA ILE A 50 -0.53 -0.20 -1.14
C ILE A 50 -0.71 0.81 -0.01
N LEU A 51 0.37 1.12 0.70
CA LEU A 51 0.35 1.99 1.87
C LEU A 51 1.34 3.14 1.74
N ASP A 52 0.91 4.36 2.05
CA ASP A 52 1.84 5.44 2.39
C ASP A 52 2.28 5.25 3.85
N VAL A 53 3.44 5.76 4.20
CA VAL A 53 3.94 5.74 5.57
C VAL A 53 3.30 6.87 6.39
N ILE A 54 3.21 8.07 5.81
CA ILE A 54 2.77 9.26 6.53
C ILE A 54 1.25 9.39 6.44
N MET A 55 0.57 8.91 7.48
CA MET A 55 -0.89 8.95 7.56
C MET A 55 -1.32 9.27 9.00
N PRO A 56 -2.50 9.92 9.17
CA PRO A 56 -3.04 10.13 10.53
C PRO A 56 -3.45 8.82 11.18
N LYS A 57 -3.57 8.85 12.48
CA LYS A 57 -4.04 7.77 13.37
C LYS A 57 -3.02 6.65 13.51
N LYS A 58 -2.73 5.91 12.43
CA LYS A 58 -1.67 4.93 12.38
C LYS A 58 -0.84 5.17 11.12
N ASN A 59 0.48 5.17 11.25
CA ASN A 59 1.33 5.31 10.07
C ASN A 59 1.42 3.99 9.31
N GLY A 60 1.95 4.04 8.09
CA GLY A 60 2.00 2.87 7.22
C GLY A 60 2.87 1.74 7.77
N PHE A 61 3.91 2.05 8.54
CA PHE A 61 4.73 1.03 9.16
C PHE A 61 3.92 0.21 10.16
N GLN A 62 3.12 0.88 10.99
CA GLN A 62 2.27 0.21 11.97
C GLN A 62 1.20 -0.65 11.29
N VAL A 63 0.57 -0.10 10.26
CA VAL A 63 -0.45 -0.84 9.50
C VAL A 63 0.15 -2.07 8.84
N CYS A 64 1.32 -1.95 8.22
CA CYS A 64 2.01 -3.07 7.60
C CYS A 64 2.28 -4.18 8.60
N ARG A 65 2.80 -3.84 9.77
CA ARG A 65 3.08 -4.81 10.82
C ARG A 65 1.80 -5.53 11.25
N GLU A 66 0.70 -4.80 11.44
CA GLU A 66 -0.59 -5.40 11.80
C GLU A 66 -1.08 -6.37 10.73
N ILE A 67 -1.00 -5.97 9.46
CA ILE A 67 -1.41 -6.83 8.35
C ILE A 67 -0.57 -8.10 8.31
N LYS A 68 0.74 -7.97 8.49
CA LYS A 68 1.67 -9.10 8.37
C LYS A 68 1.66 -10.04 9.57
N THR A 69 1.09 -9.63 10.68
CA THR A 69 0.99 -10.47 11.88
C THR A 69 -0.42 -11.01 12.13
N TYR A 70 -1.43 -10.53 11.43
CA TYR A 70 -2.79 -11.02 11.56
C TYR A 70 -3.00 -12.22 10.63
N ASP A 71 -3.49 -13.33 11.16
CA ASP A 71 -3.55 -14.60 10.42
C ASP A 71 -4.27 -14.49 9.08
N GLN A 72 -5.36 -13.71 9.02
CA GLN A 72 -6.18 -13.63 7.82
C GLN A 72 -5.60 -12.68 6.76
N THR A 73 -4.60 -11.87 7.11
CA THR A 73 -4.02 -10.89 6.19
C THR A 73 -2.53 -11.05 5.95
N LYS A 74 -1.87 -11.89 6.73
CA LYS A 74 -0.39 -11.99 6.72
C LYS A 74 0.21 -12.37 5.37
N ASN A 75 -0.55 -13.03 4.52
CA ASN A 75 -0.05 -13.45 3.21
C ASN A 75 -0.35 -12.45 2.08
N ILE A 76 -1.03 -11.34 2.39
CA ILE A 76 -1.33 -10.31 1.40
C ILE A 76 -0.05 -9.51 1.13
N PRO A 77 0.39 -9.38 -0.13
CA PRO A 77 1.55 -8.54 -0.44
C PRO A 77 1.28 -7.07 -0.07
N VAL A 78 2.28 -6.41 0.49
CA VAL A 78 2.20 -4.99 0.87
C VAL A 78 3.30 -4.23 0.15
N ILE A 79 2.90 -3.18 -0.58
CA ILE A 79 3.82 -2.25 -1.24
C ILE A 79 3.74 -0.92 -0.52
N MET A 80 4.88 -0.40 -0.05
CA MET A 80 4.93 0.95 0.48
C MET A 80 5.15 1.92 -0.69
N VAL A 81 4.35 2.97 -0.76
CA VAL A 81 4.50 4.04 -1.77
C VAL A 81 4.47 5.36 -1.02
N THR A 82 5.63 5.98 -0.84
CA THR A 82 5.79 7.09 0.10
C THR A 82 6.91 8.04 -0.30
N SER A 83 6.84 9.28 0.19
CA SER A 83 7.89 10.27 0.00
C SER A 83 9.07 10.08 0.97
N LYS A 84 8.96 9.18 1.96
CA LYS A 84 10.09 8.87 2.84
C LYS A 84 11.10 8.01 2.08
N ASP A 85 12.23 8.62 1.73
CA ASP A 85 13.16 8.05 0.75
C ASP A 85 14.53 7.68 1.31
N GLN A 86 14.76 7.81 2.62
CA GLN A 86 16.03 7.47 3.23
C GLN A 86 16.21 5.96 3.33
N GLU A 87 17.46 5.51 3.32
CA GLU A 87 17.77 4.09 3.48
C GLU A 87 17.19 3.51 4.77
N SER A 88 17.22 4.29 5.85
CA SER A 88 16.64 3.88 7.12
C SER A 88 15.13 3.68 7.04
N ASP A 89 14.43 4.50 6.24
CA ASP A 89 13.00 4.35 6.03
C ASP A 89 12.68 3.05 5.30
N LYS A 90 13.43 2.77 4.25
CA LYS A 90 13.27 1.53 3.46
C LYS A 90 13.56 0.30 4.30
N PHE A 91 14.65 0.34 5.06
CA PHE A 91 15.03 -0.75 5.95
C PHE A 91 13.91 -1.03 6.96
N TRP A 92 13.37 0.03 7.58
CA TRP A 92 12.32 -0.11 8.58
C TRP A 92 11.04 -0.68 7.98
N GLY A 93 10.68 -0.23 6.75
CA GLY A 93 9.52 -0.76 6.03
C GLY A 93 9.65 -2.26 5.77
N MET A 94 10.79 -2.70 5.30
CA MET A 94 11.03 -4.11 5.05
C MET A 94 11.01 -4.92 6.35
N LYS A 95 11.48 -4.34 7.45
CA LYS A 95 11.41 -4.95 8.77
C LYS A 95 9.97 -5.17 9.24
N GLN A 96 9.05 -4.29 8.83
CA GLN A 96 7.64 -4.46 9.16
C GLN A 96 6.94 -5.49 8.28
N GLY A 97 7.65 -6.03 7.30
CA GLY A 97 7.12 -7.08 6.42
C GLY A 97 6.68 -6.59 5.06
N ALA A 98 6.98 -5.34 4.68
CA ALA A 98 6.67 -4.85 3.34
C ALA A 98 7.40 -5.70 2.29
N ASP A 99 6.73 -5.97 1.19
CA ASP A 99 7.30 -6.75 0.08
C ASP A 99 8.06 -5.86 -0.90
N GLU A 100 7.63 -4.60 -1.05
CA GLU A 100 8.28 -3.62 -1.92
C GLU A 100 8.20 -2.23 -1.29
N TYR A 101 9.12 -1.37 -1.68
CA TYR A 101 9.16 0.01 -1.21
C TYR A 101 9.44 0.92 -2.40
N LEU A 102 8.45 1.75 -2.77
CA LEU A 102 8.54 2.65 -3.91
C LEU A 102 8.47 4.09 -3.42
N THR A 103 9.41 4.94 -3.84
CA THR A 103 9.44 6.33 -3.40
C THR A 103 8.70 7.25 -4.35
N LYS A 104 8.04 8.27 -3.80
CA LYS A 104 7.38 9.33 -4.57
C LYS A 104 8.37 10.46 -4.86
N PRO A 105 8.27 11.10 -6.01
CA PRO A 105 7.38 10.77 -7.13
C PRO A 105 7.87 9.51 -7.85
N PHE A 106 6.94 8.67 -8.25
CA PHE A 106 7.28 7.46 -9.00
C PHE A 106 6.90 7.62 -10.48
N LYS A 107 7.53 6.83 -11.33
CA LYS A 107 7.11 6.73 -12.71
C LYS A 107 5.95 5.74 -12.81
N PRO A 108 4.90 6.04 -13.60
CA PRO A 108 3.77 5.11 -13.73
C PRO A 108 4.19 3.68 -14.08
N GLU A 109 5.15 3.52 -14.98
CA GLU A 109 5.64 2.20 -15.35
C GLU A 109 6.28 1.45 -14.18
N ASP A 110 6.90 2.16 -13.24
CA ASP A 110 7.51 1.52 -12.07
C ASP A 110 6.45 0.98 -11.12
N LEU A 111 5.37 1.73 -10.89
CA LEU A 111 4.26 1.23 -10.07
C LEU A 111 3.59 0.04 -10.74
N LEU A 112 3.31 0.14 -12.02
CA LEU A 112 2.68 -0.95 -12.78
C LEU A 112 3.53 -2.21 -12.75
N LYS A 113 4.84 -2.07 -12.95
CA LYS A 113 5.76 -3.20 -12.91
C LYS A 113 5.78 -3.85 -11.53
N THR A 114 5.81 -3.04 -10.48
CA THR A 114 5.83 -3.54 -9.10
C THR A 114 4.54 -4.29 -8.77
N VAL A 115 3.40 -3.70 -9.10
CA VAL A 115 2.09 -4.33 -8.87
C VAL A 115 1.99 -5.66 -9.63
N LYS A 116 2.49 -5.70 -10.86
CA LYS A 116 2.42 -6.89 -11.70
C LYS A 116 3.21 -8.08 -11.15
N LYS A 117 4.19 -7.83 -10.29
CA LYS A 117 4.93 -8.93 -9.63
C LYS A 117 4.02 -9.77 -8.73
N TYR A 118 2.94 -9.21 -8.24
CA TYR A 118 2.11 -9.85 -7.21
C TYR A 118 0.70 -10.21 -7.69
N ILE A 119 0.23 -9.50 -8.66
CA ILE A 119 -1.08 -9.75 -9.25
C ILE A 119 -1.05 -9.50 -10.76
#